data_84c501125e7c351f41c31d957ae483b9
#
_entry.id   84c501125e7c351f41c31d957ae483b9
#
_cell.length_a   1.000
_cell.length_b   1.000
_cell.length_c   1.000
_cell.angle_alpha   90.00
_cell.angle_beta   90.00
_cell.angle_gamma   90.00
#
_symmetry.space_group_name_H-M   'P 1'
#
loop_
_entity.id
_entity.type
_entity.pdbx_description
1 polymer ?
#
loop_
_entity_poly.entity_id
_entity_poly.type
_entity_poly.pdbx_seq_one_letter_code
_entity_poly.pdbx_strand_id
1 'polypeptide(L)' 'MNNLDPLLSAQQLADYLEIPITTLYAWRYRGEGPPGFQAGKHLRYRKSDIDQWINDRMDYPGTPPLSRIPSTR' A
#
# COMPACT_ATOMS: atom_id res chain seq x y z
N MET A 1 15.50 3.48 -17.57
CA MET A 1 14.82 3.12 -17.42
C MET A 1 13.59 3.66 -17.36
N ASN A 2 12.81 3.31 -17.34
CA ASN A 2 11.59 3.85 -17.47
C ASN A 2 11.03 4.22 -16.17
N ASN A 3 9.95 4.98 -16.16
CA ASN A 3 9.35 5.45 -14.97
C ASN A 3 7.99 4.86 -14.74
N LEU A 4 7.79 3.69 -15.30
CA LEU A 4 6.48 3.08 -15.19
C LEU A 4 6.17 2.61 -13.77
N ASP A 5 7.19 2.45 -12.95
CA ASP A 5 6.97 1.96 -11.59
C ASP A 5 7.83 2.78 -10.62
N PRO A 6 7.46 4.04 -10.39
CA PRO A 6 8.27 4.87 -9.51
C PRO A 6 8.22 4.38 -8.07
N LEU A 7 9.24 4.75 -7.33
CA LEU A 7 9.31 4.45 -5.91
C LEU A 7 8.87 5.66 -5.12
N LEU A 8 8.13 5.39 -4.05
CA LEU A 8 7.68 6.43 -3.15
C LEU A 8 8.35 6.25 -1.80
N SER A 9 8.66 7.35 -1.15
CA SER A 9 9.12 7.29 0.23
C SER A 9 7.92 7.07 1.14
N ALA A 10 8.18 6.78 2.40
CA ALA A 10 7.09 6.62 3.36
C ALA A 10 6.26 7.89 3.45
N GLN A 11 6.93 9.06 3.46
CA GLN A 11 6.19 10.31 3.53
C GLN A 11 5.35 10.54 2.29
N GLN A 12 5.91 10.21 1.12
CA GLN A 12 5.15 10.37 -0.12
C GLN A 12 3.94 9.45 -0.15
N LEU A 13 4.09 8.24 0.36
CA LEU A 13 2.96 7.32 0.43
C LEU A 13 1.90 7.82 1.40
N ALA A 14 2.32 8.31 2.55
CA ALA A 14 1.36 8.86 3.52
C ALA A 14 0.61 10.04 2.90
N ASP A 15 1.32 10.90 2.18
CA ASP A 15 0.68 12.03 1.51
C ASP A 15 -0.27 11.56 0.42
N TYR A 16 0.13 10.55 -0.32
CA TYR A 16 -0.70 10.01 -1.40
C TYR A 16 -2.00 9.43 -0.84
N LEU A 17 -1.92 8.75 0.28
CA LEU A 17 -3.10 8.17 0.91
C LEU A 17 -3.82 9.16 1.83
N GLU A 18 -3.21 10.32 2.07
CA GLU A 18 -3.75 11.34 2.95
C GLU A 18 -3.98 10.82 4.36
N ILE A 19 -2.98 10.13 4.87
CA ILE A 19 -3.00 9.63 6.24
C ILE A 19 -1.77 10.13 6.97
N PRO A 20 -1.81 10.17 8.30
CA PRO A 20 -0.61 10.54 9.06
C PRO A 20 0.50 9.50 8.83
N ILE A 21 1.72 9.96 8.77
CA ILE A 21 2.84 9.04 8.57
C ILE A 21 2.97 8.07 9.75
N THR A 22 2.52 8.48 10.92
CA THR A 22 2.56 7.59 12.08
C THR A 22 1.65 6.38 11.88
N THR A 23 0.54 6.57 11.17
CA THR A 23 -0.33 5.45 10.83
C THR A 23 0.39 4.47 9.92
N LEU A 24 1.13 5.00 8.94
CA LEU A 24 1.87 4.16 8.03
C LEU A 24 2.92 3.33 8.76
N TYR A 25 3.65 3.94 9.68
CA TYR A 25 4.66 3.21 10.44
C TYR A 25 4.02 2.17 11.36
N ALA A 26 2.86 2.50 11.92
CA ALA A 26 2.14 1.52 12.75
C ALA A 26 1.73 0.30 11.93
N TRP A 27 1.25 0.54 10.71
CA TRP A 27 0.91 -0.56 9.82
C TRP A 27 2.13 -1.43 9.55
N ARG A 28 3.25 -0.78 9.24
CA ARG A 28 4.45 -1.51 8.92
C ARG A 28 4.91 -2.37 10.10
N TYR A 29 4.82 -1.80 11.28
CA TYR A 29 5.20 -2.54 12.48
C TYR A 29 4.34 -3.79 12.65
N ARG A 30 3.08 -3.72 12.29
CA ARG A 30 2.15 -4.84 12.43
C ARG A 30 2.12 -5.75 11.20
N GLY A 31 2.90 -5.45 10.20
CA GLY A 31 2.87 -6.24 8.96
C GLY A 31 1.65 -5.94 8.10
N GLU A 32 1.09 -4.74 8.24
CA GLU A 32 -0.07 -4.32 7.46
C GLU A 32 0.34 -3.27 6.45
N GLY A 33 -0.61 -2.83 5.64
CA GLY A 33 -0.35 -1.81 4.65
C GLY A 33 0.24 -2.39 3.38
N PRO A 34 0.59 -1.53 2.42
CA PRO A 34 1.15 -2.02 1.17
C PRO A 34 2.56 -2.57 1.38
N PRO A 35 3.00 -3.48 0.52
CA PRO A 35 4.36 -3.99 0.64
C PRO A 35 5.38 -2.91 0.36
N GLY A 36 6.45 -2.92 1.12
CA GLY A 36 7.55 -2.00 0.94
C GLY A 36 8.85 -2.69 1.24
N PHE A 37 9.94 -2.01 0.99
CA PHE A 37 11.25 -2.59 1.25
C PHE A 37 12.20 -1.52 1.77
N GLN A 38 13.27 -1.98 2.40
CA GLN A 38 14.29 -1.08 2.91
C GLN A 38 15.41 -0.95 1.89
N ALA A 39 15.74 0.28 1.56
CA ALA A 39 16.90 0.58 0.75
C ALA A 39 17.86 1.30 1.68
N GLY A 40 18.78 0.56 2.27
CA GLY A 40 19.62 1.10 3.32
C GLY A 40 18.77 1.45 4.53
N LYS A 41 18.79 2.71 4.93
CA LYS A 41 17.98 3.18 6.03
C LYS A 41 16.63 3.73 5.58
N HIS A 42 16.36 3.68 4.29
CA HIS A 42 15.20 4.35 3.75
C HIS A 42 14.14 3.32 3.34
N LEU A 43 12.92 3.59 3.71
CA LEU A 43 11.80 2.75 3.35
C LEU A 43 11.25 3.24 2.02
N ARG A 44 10.99 2.31 1.11
CA ARG A 44 10.48 2.66 -0.22
C ARG A 44 9.37 1.72 -0.61
N TYR A 45 8.46 2.24 -1.42
CA TYR A 45 7.30 1.48 -1.89
C TYR A 45 7.22 1.64 -3.40
N ARG A 46 6.95 0.57 -4.11
CA ARG A 46 6.73 0.67 -5.55
C ARG A 46 5.29 1.10 -5.80
N LYS A 47 5.13 2.00 -6.76
CA LYS A 47 3.79 2.50 -7.06
C LYS A 47 2.85 1.37 -7.46
N SER A 48 3.34 0.39 -8.23
CA SER A 48 2.51 -0.73 -8.65
C SER A 48 2.02 -1.54 -7.46
N ASP A 49 2.86 -1.71 -6.45
CA ASP A 49 2.46 -2.45 -5.25
C ASP A 49 1.41 -1.68 -4.45
N ILE A 50 1.57 -0.35 -4.40
CA ILE A 50 0.61 0.49 -3.73
C ILE A 50 -0.74 0.41 -4.43
N ASP A 51 -0.73 0.51 -5.75
CA ASP A 51 -1.96 0.47 -6.53
C ASP A 51 -2.66 -0.88 -6.37
N GLN A 52 -1.89 -1.96 -6.35
CA GLN A 52 -2.48 -3.28 -6.16
C GLN A 52 -3.11 -3.41 -4.78
N TRP A 53 -2.40 -2.91 -3.76
CA TRP A 53 -2.91 -2.94 -2.39
C TRP A 53 -4.22 -2.15 -2.27
N ILE A 54 -4.27 -0.98 -2.91
CA ILE A 54 -5.48 -0.18 -2.90
C ILE A 54 -6.60 -0.92 -3.61
N ASN A 55 -6.29 -1.49 -4.77
CA ASN A 55 -7.29 -2.19 -5.56
C ASN A 55 -7.88 -3.37 -4.78
N ASP A 56 -7.06 -4.05 -4.02
CA ASP A 56 -7.52 -5.19 -3.23
C ASP A 56 -8.46 -4.77 -2.11
N ARG A 57 -8.42 -3.50 -1.73
CA ARG A 57 -9.25 -2.99 -0.65
C ARG A 57 -10.48 -2.23 -1.13
N MET A 58 -10.62 -2.06 -2.42
CA MET A 58 -11.75 -1.29 -2.93
C MET A 58 -13.05 -2.05 -2.75
N ASP A 59 -14.09 -1.31 -2.38
CA ASP A 59 -15.43 -1.83 -2.33
C ASP A 59 -16.16 -1.25 -3.53
N TYR A 60 -16.44 -2.08 -4.51
CA TYR A 60 -17.09 -1.60 -5.71
C TYR A 60 -18.61 -1.69 -5.55
N PRO A 61 -19.35 -0.65 -5.91
CA PRO A 61 -20.80 -0.69 -5.82
C PRO A 61 -21.32 -1.91 -6.57
N GLY A 62 -22.22 -2.63 -5.95
CA GLY A 62 -22.80 -3.81 -6.57
C GLY A 62 -21.94 -5.04 -6.49
N THR A 63 -20.77 -4.96 -5.91
CA THR A 63 -19.88 -6.09 -5.78
C THR A 63 -19.90 -6.56 -4.35
N PRO A 64 -20.22 -7.81 -4.10
CA PRO A 64 -20.27 -8.27 -2.71
C PRO A 64 -18.89 -8.19 -2.06
N PRO A 65 -18.85 -7.81 -0.80
CA PRO A 65 -17.55 -7.75 -0.11
C PRO A 65 -16.89 -9.11 0.01
N LEU A 66 -17.64 -10.17 -0.16
CA LEU A 66 -17.04 -11.48 -0.06
C LEU A 66 -16.00 -11.73 -1.12
N SER A 67 -15.95 -10.91 -2.14
CA SER A 67 -14.92 -11.06 -3.13
C SER A 67 -13.53 -10.87 -2.53
N ARG A 68 -13.46 -10.33 -1.35
CA ARG A 68 -12.18 -10.13 -0.69
C ARG A 68 -11.91 -11.17 0.35
N ILE A 69 -12.87 -11.99 0.55
CA ILE A 69 -12.67 -12.97 1.54
C ILE A 69 -11.84 -14.05 1.10
N PRO A 70 -11.79 -14.41 0.24
CA PRO A 70 -11.09 -15.44 -0.04
C PRO A 70 -10.08 -15.94 0.40
N SER A 71 -10.20 -15.61 0.71
CA SER A 71 -9.60 -15.75 1.10
C SER A 71 -9.55 -16.40 1.98
N THR A 72 -9.79 -16.46 2.24
CA THR A 72 -9.87 -16.85 3.06
C THR A 72 -9.54 -17.75 3.29
N ARG A 73 -9.28 -17.72 3.24
CA ARG A 73 -8.88 -18.44 3.42
C ARG A 73 -8.71 -19.02 3.96
#